data_99cf732da01436e84f14e9deb73ec9d0
#
_entry.id   99cf732da01436e84f14e9deb73ec9d0
#
_cell.length_a   1.000
_cell.length_b   1.000
_cell.length_c   1.000
_cell.angle_alpha   90.00
_cell.angle_beta   90.00
_cell.angle_gamma   90.00
#
_symmetry.space_group_name_H-M   'P 1'
#
loop_
_entity.id
_entity.type
_entity.pdbx_description
1 polymer ?
#
loop_
_entity_poly.entity_id
_entity_poly.type
_entity_poly.pdbx_seq_one_letter_code
_entity_poly.pdbx_strand_id
1 'polypeptide(L)'
;ETVSELIQISGLSHGTDVWTGNADELIRSGTCTIAEVIGCRDSIMLYLLRKGLEPKMAFDIMEAVRKGKVAKGGFKPGWEEAMREHEVPDWYIESCRKIKYMFPKAHAVAYLMAAIRLMWFKVYHPAIFYAVYFTVRGADIDYEAAVGGVRVAKEHLRDNEKIPKDERTAKDDDALVSLQLVNEMLQRGCQFLPIEPVSYTHLTLPT
;
A
#
# COMPACT_ATOMS: atom_id res chain seq x y z
N GLU A 1 2.05 3.16 16.01
CA GLU A 1 2.64 2.04 15.22
C GLU A 1 2.00 0.71 15.62
N THR A 2 0.74 0.57 15.29
CA THR A 2 -0.08 -0.59 15.62
C THR A 2 -0.51 -1.34 14.37
N VAL A 3 -0.94 -2.59 14.53
CA VAL A 3 -1.53 -3.37 13.41
C VAL A 3 -2.77 -2.66 12.84
N SER A 4 -3.52 -1.96 13.69
CA SER A 4 -4.69 -1.18 13.26
C SER A 4 -4.29 -0.04 12.31
N GLU A 5 -3.22 0.69 12.61
CA GLU A 5 -2.69 1.75 11.75
C GLU A 5 -2.13 1.20 10.44
N LEU A 6 -1.49 0.03 10.47
CA LEU A 6 -1.04 -0.64 9.24
C LEU A 6 -2.21 -1.05 8.34
N ILE A 7 -3.33 -1.51 8.91
CA ILE A 7 -4.56 -1.78 8.15
C ILE A 7 -5.09 -0.49 7.53
N GLN A 8 -5.06 0.62 8.28
CA GLN A 8 -5.46 1.94 7.82
C GLN A 8 -4.60 2.38 6.61
N ILE A 9 -3.27 2.31 6.74
CA ILE A 9 -2.31 2.62 5.67
C ILE A 9 -2.56 1.76 4.43
N SER A 10 -2.79 0.46 4.61
CA SER A 10 -3.13 -0.44 3.51
C SER A 10 -4.41 -0.02 2.79
N GLY A 11 -5.45 0.36 3.54
CA GLY A 11 -6.71 0.88 2.97
C GLY A 11 -6.53 2.19 2.22
N LEU A 12 -5.76 3.12 2.78
CA LEU A 12 -5.46 4.43 2.19
C LEU A 12 -4.67 4.32 0.88
N SER A 13 -3.73 3.35 0.79
CA SER A 13 -2.87 3.19 -0.38
C SER A 13 -3.56 2.54 -1.58
N HIS A 14 -4.67 1.82 -1.38
CA HIS A 14 -5.35 1.05 -2.43
C HIS A 14 -6.64 1.70 -2.94
N GLY A 15 -7.15 2.74 -2.26
CA GLY A 15 -8.35 3.47 -2.69
C GLY A 15 -8.06 4.55 -3.73
N THR A 16 -9.09 4.99 -4.43
CA THR A 16 -8.99 6.12 -5.36
C THR A 16 -9.49 7.40 -4.68
N ASP A 17 -8.65 8.43 -4.64
CA ASP A 17 -8.90 9.73 -3.98
C ASP A 17 -9.22 9.58 -2.47
N VAL A 18 -8.60 8.58 -1.85
CA VAL A 18 -8.69 8.36 -0.40
C VAL A 18 -7.51 9.02 0.32
N TRP A 19 -6.31 8.93 -0.25
CA TRP A 19 -5.09 9.50 0.33
C TRP A 19 -4.82 10.90 -0.20
N THR A 20 -4.42 11.03 -1.47
CA THR A 20 -3.97 12.29 -2.08
C THR A 20 -5.10 13.31 -2.18
N GLY A 21 -4.85 14.52 -1.66
CA GLY A 21 -5.83 15.60 -1.62
C GLY A 21 -7.01 15.37 -0.67
N ASN A 22 -6.91 14.36 0.22
CA ASN A 22 -7.93 13.99 1.18
C ASN A 22 -7.30 13.68 2.54
N ALA A 23 -7.02 12.42 2.86
CA ALA A 23 -6.48 12.04 4.17
C ALA A 23 -5.10 12.67 4.46
N ASP A 24 -4.24 12.82 3.46
CA ASP A 24 -2.93 13.46 3.62
C ASP A 24 -3.05 14.94 4.04
N GLU A 25 -4.01 15.69 3.50
CA GLU A 25 -4.25 17.08 3.87
C GLU A 25 -4.81 17.19 5.29
N LEU A 26 -5.75 16.31 5.65
CA LEU A 26 -6.37 16.28 6.98
C LEU A 26 -5.34 15.97 8.07
N ILE A 27 -4.43 15.04 7.82
CA ILE A 27 -3.37 14.69 8.76
C ILE A 27 -2.33 15.81 8.87
N ARG A 28 -1.90 16.39 7.75
CA ARG A 28 -0.91 17.49 7.75
C ARG A 28 -1.43 18.76 8.43
N SER A 29 -2.71 19.06 8.27
CA SER A 29 -3.33 20.19 8.95
C SER A 29 -3.57 19.97 10.44
N GLY A 30 -3.38 18.74 10.94
CA GLY A 30 -3.70 18.38 12.32
C GLY A 30 -5.19 18.29 12.60
N THR A 31 -6.04 18.24 11.57
CA THR A 31 -7.50 18.12 11.71
C THR A 31 -7.90 16.77 12.34
N CYS A 32 -7.19 15.71 11.98
CA CYS A 32 -7.37 14.37 12.53
C CYS A 32 -6.09 13.54 12.43
N THR A 33 -6.08 12.40 13.10
CA THR A 33 -4.97 11.44 13.10
C THR A 33 -5.16 10.35 12.04
N ILE A 34 -4.10 9.55 11.79
CA ILE A 34 -4.16 8.38 10.91
C ILE A 34 -5.23 7.36 11.34
N ALA A 35 -5.54 7.30 12.63
CA ALA A 35 -6.56 6.39 13.16
C ALA A 35 -8.00 6.85 12.89
N GLU A 36 -8.19 8.15 12.65
CA GLU A 36 -9.50 8.79 12.49
C GLU A 36 -9.91 8.98 11.03
N VAL A 37 -8.94 9.07 10.10
CA VAL A 37 -9.22 9.22 8.67
C VAL A 37 -9.98 8.00 8.11
N ILE A 38 -10.67 8.23 7.00
CA ILE A 38 -11.43 7.18 6.31
C ILE A 38 -10.47 6.31 5.49
N GLY A 39 -10.08 5.14 6.01
CA GLY A 39 -9.15 4.22 5.32
C GLY A 39 -9.84 3.09 4.57
N CYS A 40 -11.03 2.66 4.98
CA CYS A 40 -11.79 1.61 4.32
C CYS A 40 -13.30 1.84 4.45
N ARG A 41 -14.09 1.17 3.59
CA ARG A 41 -15.55 1.35 3.58
C ARG A 41 -16.22 1.02 4.92
N ASP A 42 -15.73 -0.01 5.59
CA ASP A 42 -16.31 -0.47 6.86
C ASP A 42 -16.15 0.58 7.97
N SER A 43 -15.10 1.40 7.89
CA SER A 43 -14.88 2.52 8.82
C SER A 43 -15.99 3.55 8.73
N ILE A 44 -16.52 3.84 7.51
CA ILE A 44 -17.62 4.79 7.31
C ILE A 44 -18.87 4.28 8.02
N MET A 45 -19.25 3.04 7.75
CA MET A 45 -20.45 2.45 8.35
C MET A 45 -20.37 2.44 9.87
N LEU A 46 -19.25 1.95 10.43
CA LEU A 46 -19.07 1.87 11.88
C LEU A 46 -19.03 3.24 12.55
N TYR A 47 -18.43 4.23 11.90
CA TYR A 47 -18.39 5.60 12.42
C TYR A 47 -19.79 6.20 12.49
N LEU A 48 -20.57 6.10 11.41
CA LEU A 48 -21.93 6.62 11.35
C LEU A 48 -22.85 5.90 12.35
N LEU A 49 -22.72 4.60 12.51
CA LEU A 49 -23.45 3.85 13.54
C LEU A 49 -23.12 4.31 14.96
N ARG A 50 -21.83 4.57 15.24
CA ARG A 50 -21.40 5.09 16.56
C ARG A 50 -21.91 6.50 16.82
N LYS A 51 -22.13 7.28 15.79
CA LYS A 51 -22.76 8.60 15.84
C LYS A 51 -24.29 8.51 16.00
N GLY A 52 -24.86 7.32 15.90
CA GLY A 52 -26.29 7.08 16.13
C GLY A 52 -27.16 7.16 14.88
N LEU A 53 -26.58 7.21 13.68
CA LEU A 53 -27.38 7.15 12.44
C LEU A 53 -28.11 5.82 12.33
N GLU A 54 -29.26 5.86 11.69
CA GLU A 54 -30.07 4.67 11.40
C GLU A 54 -29.23 3.68 10.57
N PRO A 55 -29.19 2.36 10.96
CA PRO A 55 -28.30 1.37 10.35
C PRO A 55 -28.38 1.24 8.83
N LYS A 56 -29.61 1.31 8.29
CA LYS A 56 -29.81 1.24 6.84
C LYS A 56 -29.24 2.48 6.14
N MET A 57 -29.45 3.66 6.71
CA MET A 57 -28.90 4.90 6.17
C MET A 57 -27.37 4.89 6.22
N ALA A 58 -26.75 4.47 7.32
CA ALA A 58 -25.30 4.34 7.47
C ALA A 58 -24.71 3.39 6.41
N PHE A 59 -25.38 2.25 6.16
CA PHE A 59 -24.99 1.32 5.10
C PHE A 59 -25.13 1.93 3.70
N ASP A 60 -26.24 2.59 3.41
CA ASP A 60 -26.52 3.18 2.11
C ASP A 60 -25.50 4.31 1.79
N ILE A 61 -25.17 5.15 2.79
CA ILE A 61 -24.12 6.19 2.68
C ILE A 61 -22.76 5.53 2.38
N MET A 62 -22.35 4.53 3.17
CA MET A 62 -21.11 3.80 2.96
C MET A 62 -21.03 3.22 1.54
N GLU A 63 -22.08 2.56 1.08
CA GLU A 63 -22.14 1.96 -0.27
C GLU A 63 -22.08 3.03 -1.38
N ALA A 64 -22.68 4.19 -1.19
CA ALA A 64 -22.61 5.28 -2.15
C ALA A 64 -21.20 5.91 -2.21
N VAL A 65 -20.56 6.11 -1.05
CA VAL A 65 -19.21 6.66 -0.97
C VAL A 65 -18.21 5.70 -1.62
N ARG A 66 -18.20 4.41 -1.21
CA ARG A 66 -17.23 3.46 -1.73
C ARG A 66 -17.28 3.23 -3.24
N LYS A 67 -18.44 3.45 -3.86
CA LYS A 67 -18.67 3.35 -5.31
C LYS A 67 -18.46 4.67 -6.05
N GLY A 68 -18.02 5.71 -5.36
CA GLY A 68 -17.83 7.04 -5.92
C GLY A 68 -19.12 7.73 -6.40
N LYS A 69 -20.29 7.27 -5.94
CA LYS A 69 -21.56 7.89 -6.32
C LYS A 69 -21.69 9.27 -5.69
N VAL A 70 -21.23 9.43 -4.44
CA VAL A 70 -21.21 10.71 -3.74
C VAL A 70 -20.26 11.69 -4.42
N ALA A 71 -19.07 11.24 -4.83
CA ALA A 71 -18.10 12.08 -5.54
C ALA A 71 -18.61 12.59 -6.89
N LYS A 72 -19.48 11.82 -7.56
CA LYS A 72 -20.04 12.18 -8.88
C LYS A 72 -21.32 12.99 -8.79
N GLY A 73 -22.20 12.69 -7.84
CA GLY A 73 -23.56 13.23 -7.80
C GLY A 73 -23.98 13.82 -6.45
N GLY A 74 -23.07 13.88 -5.47
CA GLY A 74 -23.39 14.33 -4.11
C GLY A 74 -24.13 13.28 -3.28
N PHE A 75 -24.45 13.64 -2.06
CA PHE A 75 -25.28 12.84 -1.17
C PHE A 75 -26.75 12.91 -1.60
N LYS A 76 -27.50 11.88 -1.27
CA LYS A 76 -28.96 11.93 -1.45
C LYS A 76 -29.58 12.95 -0.48
N PRO A 77 -30.75 13.54 -0.82
CA PRO A 77 -31.47 14.45 0.07
C PRO A 77 -31.66 13.85 1.46
N GLY A 78 -31.44 14.64 2.51
CA GLY A 78 -31.56 14.23 3.90
C GLY A 78 -30.35 13.51 4.51
N TRP A 79 -29.39 13.07 3.73
CA TRP A 79 -28.22 12.32 4.28
C TRP A 79 -27.22 13.23 4.99
N GLU A 80 -26.94 14.40 4.42
CA GLU A 80 -26.03 15.36 5.06
C GLU A 80 -26.63 15.97 6.30
N GLU A 81 -27.89 16.32 6.23
CA GLU A 81 -28.67 16.87 7.36
C GLU A 81 -28.62 15.86 8.51
N ALA A 82 -28.91 14.59 8.26
CA ALA A 82 -28.88 13.55 9.27
C ALA A 82 -27.44 13.35 9.83
N MET A 83 -26.39 13.41 8.99
CA MET A 83 -25.02 13.35 9.49
C MET A 83 -24.70 14.53 10.42
N ARG A 84 -25.09 15.76 10.07
CA ARG A 84 -24.88 16.95 10.91
C ARG A 84 -25.69 16.93 12.20
N GLU A 85 -26.95 16.48 12.16
CA GLU A 85 -27.80 16.28 13.34
C GLU A 85 -27.16 15.30 14.34
N HIS A 86 -26.43 14.31 13.83
CA HIS A 86 -25.66 13.35 14.64
C HIS A 86 -24.19 13.76 14.89
N GLU A 87 -23.88 15.04 14.78
CA GLU A 87 -22.56 15.61 15.08
C GLU A 87 -21.40 14.95 14.29
N VAL A 88 -21.64 14.56 13.04
CA VAL A 88 -20.59 14.17 12.12
C VAL A 88 -19.86 15.45 11.65
N PRO A 89 -18.53 15.56 11.85
CA PRO A 89 -17.80 16.77 11.50
C PRO A 89 -17.81 17.03 9.99
N ASP A 90 -17.81 18.31 9.61
CA ASP A 90 -17.82 18.70 8.20
C ASP A 90 -16.62 18.15 7.42
N TRP A 91 -15.43 18.09 8.04
CA TRP A 91 -14.26 17.48 7.39
C TRP A 91 -14.47 16.00 7.01
N TYR A 92 -15.25 15.25 7.80
CA TYR A 92 -15.58 13.86 7.52
C TYR A 92 -16.55 13.74 6.34
N ILE A 93 -17.56 14.60 6.30
CA ILE A 93 -18.53 14.70 5.20
C ILE A 93 -17.82 15.08 3.90
N GLU A 94 -16.91 16.06 3.95
CA GLU A 94 -16.12 16.48 2.79
C GLU A 94 -15.14 15.39 2.33
N SER A 95 -14.54 14.66 3.27
CA SER A 95 -13.71 13.50 2.93
C SER A 95 -14.50 12.44 2.15
N CYS A 96 -15.72 12.14 2.59
CA CYS A 96 -16.62 11.23 1.88
C CYS A 96 -16.95 11.70 0.45
N ARG A 97 -17.02 13.01 0.21
CA ARG A 97 -17.29 13.59 -1.14
C ARG A 97 -16.13 13.41 -2.12
N LYS A 98 -14.90 13.37 -1.61
CA LYS A 98 -13.71 13.23 -2.44
C LYS A 98 -13.51 11.78 -2.91
N ILE A 99 -13.94 10.79 -2.13
CA ILE A 99 -13.66 9.37 -2.35
C ILE A 99 -14.36 8.83 -3.60
N LYS A 100 -13.58 8.28 -4.53
CA LYS A 100 -14.10 7.66 -5.76
C LYS A 100 -14.23 6.15 -5.66
N TYR A 101 -13.32 5.51 -4.91
CA TYR A 101 -13.37 4.07 -4.70
C TYR A 101 -12.66 3.66 -3.42
N MET A 102 -13.25 2.71 -2.68
CA MET A 102 -12.67 2.16 -1.46
C MET A 102 -12.77 0.64 -1.41
N PHE A 103 -11.74 0.04 -0.83
CA PHE A 103 -11.72 -1.39 -0.53
C PHE A 103 -12.38 -1.72 0.81
N PRO A 104 -12.91 -2.96 0.97
CA PRO A 104 -13.37 -3.45 2.27
C PRO A 104 -12.19 -3.67 3.21
N LYS A 105 -12.42 -3.51 4.52
CA LYS A 105 -11.42 -3.75 5.56
C LYS A 105 -10.86 -5.19 5.50
N ALA A 106 -11.72 -6.17 5.22
CA ALA A 106 -11.32 -7.57 5.09
C ALA A 106 -10.26 -7.78 3.99
N HIS A 107 -10.36 -7.05 2.87
CA HIS A 107 -9.36 -7.08 1.81
C HIS A 107 -8.01 -6.53 2.29
N ALA A 108 -8.01 -5.35 2.92
CA ALA A 108 -6.80 -4.75 3.48
C ALA A 108 -6.13 -5.67 4.52
N VAL A 109 -6.92 -6.30 5.39
CA VAL A 109 -6.43 -7.26 6.40
C VAL A 109 -5.80 -8.48 5.75
N ALA A 110 -6.43 -9.07 4.73
CA ALA A 110 -5.92 -10.26 4.06
C ALA A 110 -4.55 -10.02 3.43
N TYR A 111 -4.39 -8.90 2.70
CA TYR A 111 -3.09 -8.52 2.11
C TYR A 111 -2.05 -8.16 3.17
N LEU A 112 -2.44 -7.45 4.22
CA LEU A 112 -1.53 -7.11 5.30
C LEU A 112 -1.03 -8.35 6.04
N MET A 113 -1.88 -9.35 6.27
CA MET A 113 -1.46 -10.63 6.87
C MET A 113 -0.39 -11.33 6.03
N ALA A 114 -0.55 -11.36 4.71
CA ALA A 114 0.46 -11.90 3.81
C ALA A 114 1.76 -11.09 3.87
N ALA A 115 1.66 -9.75 3.83
CA ALA A 115 2.80 -8.86 3.93
C ALA A 115 3.58 -9.03 5.25
N ILE A 116 2.89 -9.10 6.40
CA ILE A 116 3.53 -9.32 7.71
C ILE A 116 4.25 -10.67 7.75
N ARG A 117 3.67 -11.72 7.18
CA ARG A 117 4.33 -13.04 7.10
C ARG A 117 5.60 -12.99 6.26
N LEU A 118 5.58 -12.31 5.13
CA LEU A 118 6.77 -12.10 4.30
C LEU A 118 7.81 -11.25 5.01
N MET A 119 7.39 -10.18 5.71
CA MET A 119 8.27 -9.34 6.51
C MET A 119 8.95 -10.09 7.64
N TRP A 120 8.28 -11.07 8.24
CA TRP A 120 8.90 -11.92 9.26
C TRP A 120 10.12 -12.67 8.68
N PHE A 121 10.00 -13.27 7.50
CA PHE A 121 11.14 -13.89 6.81
C PHE A 121 12.22 -12.86 6.47
N LYS A 122 11.83 -11.68 5.99
CA LYS A 122 12.75 -10.60 5.64
C LYS A 122 13.59 -10.13 6.85
N VAL A 123 13.00 -10.16 8.06
CA VAL A 123 13.69 -9.74 9.29
C VAL A 123 14.56 -10.86 9.86
N TYR A 124 14.01 -12.06 10.00
CA TYR A 124 14.67 -13.17 10.72
C TYR A 124 15.45 -14.14 9.81
N HIS A 125 15.11 -14.20 8.51
CA HIS A 125 15.75 -15.07 7.52
C HIS A 125 15.98 -14.32 6.20
N PRO A 126 16.74 -13.20 6.22
CA PRO A 126 16.86 -12.31 5.06
C PRO A 126 17.40 -13.01 3.80
N ALA A 127 18.38 -13.89 3.92
CA ALA A 127 18.92 -14.63 2.78
C ALA A 127 17.84 -15.49 2.09
N ILE A 128 16.97 -16.15 2.86
CA ILE A 128 15.84 -16.93 2.31
C ILE A 128 14.85 -16.00 1.62
N PHE A 129 14.51 -14.88 2.26
CA PHE A 129 13.59 -13.91 1.66
C PHE A 129 14.07 -13.40 0.31
N TYR A 130 15.34 -12.95 0.23
CA TYR A 130 15.90 -12.44 -1.02
C TYR A 130 16.06 -13.54 -2.08
N ALA A 131 16.50 -14.75 -1.70
CA ALA A 131 16.60 -15.86 -2.63
C ALA A 131 15.24 -16.19 -3.29
N VAL A 132 14.17 -16.29 -2.49
CA VAL A 132 12.81 -16.56 -3.00
C VAL A 132 12.30 -15.39 -3.85
N TYR A 133 12.48 -14.15 -3.37
CA TYR A 133 12.03 -12.96 -4.10
C TYR A 133 12.66 -12.92 -5.50
N PHE A 134 13.99 -13.00 -5.58
CA PHE A 134 14.70 -12.92 -6.86
C PHE A 134 14.54 -14.15 -7.74
N THR A 135 14.19 -15.31 -7.18
CA THR A 135 13.81 -16.48 -7.98
C THR A 135 12.46 -16.24 -8.70
N VAL A 136 11.50 -15.65 -7.99
CA VAL A 136 10.16 -15.41 -8.56
C VAL A 136 10.14 -14.18 -9.48
N ARG A 137 10.94 -13.15 -9.17
CA ARG A 137 11.03 -11.87 -9.91
C ARG A 137 12.35 -11.69 -10.65
N GLY A 138 13.00 -12.79 -11.01
CA GLY A 138 14.35 -12.78 -11.61
C GLY A 138 14.43 -12.08 -12.98
N ALA A 139 13.31 -11.95 -13.70
CA ALA A 139 13.29 -11.25 -14.98
C ALA A 139 13.60 -9.74 -14.88
N ASP A 140 13.38 -9.14 -13.70
CA ASP A 140 13.54 -7.71 -13.45
C ASP A 140 14.86 -7.38 -12.73
N ILE A 141 15.75 -8.39 -12.56
CA ILE A 141 17.02 -8.21 -11.85
C ILE A 141 18.05 -7.50 -12.74
N ASP A 142 18.63 -6.43 -12.23
CA ASP A 142 19.85 -5.85 -12.78
C ASP A 142 21.05 -6.66 -12.27
N TYR A 143 21.59 -7.52 -13.13
CA TYR A 143 22.69 -8.42 -12.78
C TYR A 143 23.97 -7.66 -12.41
N GLU A 144 24.28 -6.58 -13.13
CA GLU A 144 25.47 -5.77 -12.87
C GLU A 144 25.39 -5.11 -11.47
N ALA A 145 24.26 -4.54 -11.15
CA ALA A 145 24.00 -3.98 -9.83
C ALA A 145 24.04 -5.06 -8.73
N ALA A 146 23.51 -6.26 -9.01
CA ALA A 146 23.41 -7.34 -8.05
C ALA A 146 24.79 -7.92 -7.65
N VAL A 147 25.71 -8.08 -8.61
CA VAL A 147 27.05 -8.62 -8.37
C VAL A 147 28.12 -7.55 -8.14
N GLY A 148 27.89 -6.31 -8.61
CA GLY A 148 28.83 -5.20 -8.54
C GLY A 148 28.95 -4.56 -7.15
N GLY A 149 28.12 -4.97 -6.21
CA GLY A 149 28.13 -4.51 -4.83
C GLY A 149 27.41 -3.18 -4.60
N VAL A 150 27.39 -2.73 -3.33
CA VAL A 150 26.61 -1.58 -2.87
C VAL A 150 26.82 -0.31 -3.68
N ARG A 151 28.04 -0.04 -4.15
CA ARG A 151 28.36 1.17 -4.91
C ARG A 151 27.64 1.15 -6.26
N VAL A 152 27.77 0.07 -7.01
CA VAL A 152 27.15 -0.09 -8.33
C VAL A 152 25.62 -0.08 -8.21
N ALA A 153 25.08 -0.82 -7.25
CA ALA A 153 23.65 -0.84 -6.98
C ALA A 153 23.08 0.58 -6.69
N LYS A 154 23.81 1.39 -5.92
CA LYS A 154 23.40 2.79 -5.65
C LYS A 154 23.51 3.71 -6.88
N GLU A 155 24.49 3.49 -7.75
CA GLU A 155 24.62 4.24 -9.00
C GLU A 155 23.44 3.96 -9.92
N HIS A 156 23.14 2.68 -10.18
CA HIS A 156 22.01 2.27 -11.01
C HIS A 156 20.66 2.71 -10.43
N LEU A 157 20.50 2.64 -9.10
CA LEU A 157 19.29 3.12 -8.42
C LEU A 157 19.08 4.62 -8.67
N ARG A 158 20.13 5.44 -8.48
CA ARG A 158 20.07 6.89 -8.72
C ARG A 158 19.76 7.23 -10.17
N ASP A 159 20.31 6.47 -11.12
CA ASP A 159 20.08 6.71 -12.54
C ASP A 159 18.64 6.36 -12.93
N ASN A 160 18.09 5.29 -12.36
CA ASN A 160 16.68 4.97 -12.55
C ASN A 160 15.75 6.01 -11.88
N GLU A 161 16.09 6.51 -10.69
CA GLU A 161 15.32 7.54 -9.99
C GLU A 161 15.26 8.89 -10.73
N LYS A 162 16.24 9.19 -11.59
CA LYS A 162 16.26 10.41 -12.41
C LYS A 162 15.22 10.40 -13.54
N ILE A 163 14.70 9.25 -13.92
CA ILE A 163 13.65 9.14 -14.95
C ILE A 163 12.39 9.84 -14.43
N PRO A 164 11.87 10.86 -15.13
CA PRO A 164 10.64 11.55 -14.75
C PRO A 164 9.46 10.58 -14.68
N LYS A 165 8.52 10.79 -13.77
CA LYS A 165 7.38 9.88 -13.54
C LYS A 165 6.49 9.71 -14.78
N ASP A 166 6.36 10.75 -15.58
CA ASP A 166 5.58 10.79 -16.83
C ASP A 166 6.27 10.08 -18.00
N GLU A 167 7.58 9.86 -17.91
CA GLU A 167 8.37 9.14 -18.92
C GLU A 167 8.63 7.67 -18.53
N ARG A 168 8.33 7.28 -17.29
CA ARG A 168 8.57 5.91 -16.79
C ARG A 168 7.65 4.91 -17.45
N THR A 169 8.25 3.81 -17.90
CA THR A 169 7.52 2.62 -18.32
C THR A 169 7.28 1.69 -17.13
N ALA A 170 6.36 0.73 -17.26
CA ALA A 170 6.15 -0.31 -16.25
C ALA A 170 7.44 -1.10 -15.95
N LYS A 171 8.30 -1.28 -16.98
CA LYS A 171 9.59 -1.95 -16.80
C LYS A 171 10.56 -1.13 -15.94
N ASP A 172 10.53 0.20 -16.04
CA ASP A 172 11.38 1.07 -15.24
C ASP A 172 10.93 1.05 -13.77
N ASP A 173 9.63 0.98 -13.52
CA ASP A 173 9.09 0.85 -12.18
C ASP A 173 9.43 -0.52 -11.54
N ASP A 174 9.33 -1.62 -12.29
CA ASP A 174 9.73 -2.95 -11.84
C ASP A 174 11.24 -3.02 -11.57
N ALA A 175 12.06 -2.40 -12.45
CA ALA A 175 13.51 -2.29 -12.27
C ALA A 175 13.86 -1.46 -11.02
N LEU A 176 13.14 -0.36 -10.77
CA LEU A 176 13.33 0.46 -9.57
C LEU A 176 13.12 -0.35 -8.29
N VAL A 177 12.02 -1.11 -8.20
CA VAL A 177 11.73 -1.96 -7.05
C VAL A 177 12.81 -3.03 -6.87
N SER A 178 13.24 -3.64 -7.96
CA SER A 178 14.32 -4.64 -7.95
C SER A 178 15.64 -4.05 -7.44
N LEU A 179 16.05 -2.89 -7.95
CA LEU A 179 17.26 -2.18 -7.52
C LEU A 179 17.22 -1.75 -6.06
N GLN A 180 16.07 -1.29 -5.56
CA GLN A 180 15.88 -0.98 -4.14
C GLN A 180 16.11 -2.20 -3.26
N LEU A 181 15.58 -3.35 -3.65
CA LEU A 181 15.76 -4.60 -2.91
C LEU A 181 17.18 -5.16 -3.01
N VAL A 182 17.83 -5.07 -4.18
CA VAL A 182 19.25 -5.39 -4.34
C VAL A 182 20.12 -4.55 -3.41
N ASN A 183 19.92 -3.24 -3.42
CA ASN A 183 20.67 -2.33 -2.55
C ASN A 183 20.42 -2.64 -1.06
N GLU A 184 19.19 -2.90 -0.66
CA GLU A 184 18.85 -3.30 0.71
C GLU A 184 19.54 -4.62 1.10
N MET A 185 19.45 -5.64 0.24
CA MET A 185 20.08 -6.96 0.43
C MET A 185 21.58 -6.84 0.66
N LEU A 186 22.27 -6.09 -0.18
CA LEU A 186 23.71 -5.87 -0.09
C LEU A 186 24.09 -5.12 1.18
N GLN A 187 23.32 -4.12 1.60
CA GLN A 187 23.56 -3.40 2.85
C GLN A 187 23.30 -4.22 4.10
N ARG A 188 22.49 -5.28 4.00
CA ARG A 188 22.31 -6.28 5.07
C ARG A 188 23.36 -7.38 5.08
N GLY A 189 24.38 -7.30 4.20
CA GLY A 189 25.47 -8.28 4.11
C GLY A 189 25.10 -9.56 3.36
N CYS A 190 23.94 -9.61 2.71
CA CYS A 190 23.60 -10.68 1.76
C CYS A 190 24.13 -10.29 0.37
N GLN A 191 24.61 -11.26 -0.39
CA GLN A 191 25.15 -11.00 -1.73
C GLN A 191 24.81 -12.14 -2.69
N PHE A 192 24.74 -11.82 -3.98
CA PHE A 192 24.72 -12.82 -5.02
C PHE A 192 26.12 -13.39 -5.21
N LEU A 193 26.21 -14.71 -5.37
CA LEU A 193 27.44 -15.35 -5.81
C LEU A 193 27.49 -15.32 -7.35
N PRO A 194 28.70 -15.27 -7.94
CA PRO A 194 28.88 -15.45 -9.38
C PRO A 194 28.23 -16.76 -9.84
N ILE A 195 27.71 -16.75 -11.06
CA ILE A 195 27.18 -17.97 -11.68
C ILE A 195 28.36 -18.89 -12.02
N GLU A 196 28.41 -20.03 -11.34
CA GLU A 196 29.41 -21.05 -11.60
C GLU A 196 28.75 -22.28 -12.22
N PRO A 197 29.24 -22.80 -13.37
CA PRO A 197 28.68 -23.99 -14.03
C PRO A 197 28.63 -25.22 -13.12
N VAL A 198 29.56 -25.35 -12.20
CA VAL A 198 29.68 -26.47 -11.24
C VAL A 198 28.54 -26.45 -10.20
N SER A 199 28.00 -25.29 -9.88
CA SER A 199 26.89 -25.16 -8.91
C SER A 199 25.59 -25.81 -9.40
N TYR A 200 25.42 -26.03 -10.68
CA TYR A 200 24.23 -26.68 -11.26
C TYR A 200 24.21 -28.18 -11.11
N THR A 201 25.35 -28.82 -10.95
CA THR A 201 25.46 -30.30 -10.85
C THR A 201 24.96 -30.83 -9.50
N HIS A 202 24.78 -29.96 -8.49
CA HIS A 202 24.29 -30.33 -7.16
C HIS A 202 22.79 -30.06 -6.95
N LEU A 203 22.08 -29.50 -7.95
CA LEU A 203 20.65 -29.26 -7.93
C LEU A 203 19.83 -30.41 -8.52
N THR A 204 20.43 -31.48 -8.97
CA THR A 204 19.69 -32.70 -9.30
C THR A 204 19.24 -33.35 -7.99
N LEU A 205 17.92 -33.30 -7.74
CA LEU A 205 17.28 -34.05 -6.65
C LEU A 205 17.74 -35.52 -6.76
N PRO A 206 18.14 -36.15 -5.65
CA PRO A 206 18.34 -37.58 -5.66
C PRO A 206 17.04 -38.27 -6.06
N THR A 207 17.08 -39.05 -7.13
CA THR A 207 16.00 -39.91 -7.57
C THR A 207 15.74 -40.99 -6.54
#